data_f26d1c32b018b0a542729197125c52b8
#
_entry.id   f26d1c32b018b0a542729197125c52b8
#
_cell.length_a   1.000
_cell.length_b   1.000
_cell.length_c   1.000
_cell.angle_alpha   90.00
_cell.angle_beta   90.00
_cell.angle_gamma   90.00
#
_symmetry.space_group_name_H-M   'P 1'
#
loop_
_entity.id
_entity.type
_entity.pdbx_description
1 polymer ?
#
loop_
_entity_poly.entity_id
_entity_poly.type
_entity_poly.pdbx_seq_one_letter_code
_entity_poly.pdbx_strand_id
1 'polypeptide(L)'
;MNNNQIQFGGRTLEILDANAGLSGVKFLPSQLSFVTAGYDHTQFLAPLTPGDISKCTSYVTGADKKAVEVFSKFEAYNKQMKETKLAFMSFCTLIVTNPLEDVQFPKLIPETAEEVYLVKNYQERLKKRRQELQENKEIVKHLNIE
;
A
#
# COMPACT_ATOMS: atom_id res chain seq x y z
N MET A 1 -3.00 17.31 -13.32
CA MET A 1 -2.14 18.18 -12.50
C MET A 1 -2.98 19.26 -11.84
N ASN A 2 -2.60 19.70 -10.66
CA ASN A 2 -3.25 20.81 -9.98
C ASN A 2 -2.71 22.17 -10.48
N ASN A 3 -3.24 23.27 -9.93
CA ASN A 3 -2.84 24.63 -10.33
C ASN A 3 -1.34 24.94 -10.13
N ASN A 4 -0.64 24.15 -9.30
CA ASN A 4 0.80 24.28 -9.07
C ASN A 4 1.64 23.38 -9.99
N GLN A 5 1.05 22.77 -11.00
CA GLN A 5 1.67 21.79 -11.90
C GLN A 5 2.27 20.57 -11.15
N ILE A 6 1.65 20.18 -10.05
CA ILE A 6 2.01 18.99 -9.28
C ILE A 6 0.96 17.89 -9.58
N GLN A 7 1.39 16.64 -9.67
CA GLN A 7 0.47 15.54 -9.87
C GLN A 7 -0.56 15.50 -8.74
N PHE A 8 -1.84 15.37 -9.10
CA PHE A 8 -2.93 15.28 -8.15
C PHE A 8 -2.79 14.00 -7.30
N GLY A 9 -2.92 14.16 -5.97
CA GLY A 9 -2.71 13.04 -5.02
C GLY A 9 -3.60 11.84 -5.27
N GLY A 10 -4.85 12.06 -5.67
CA GLY A 10 -5.78 10.98 -6.04
C GLY A 10 -5.27 10.14 -7.21
N ARG A 11 -4.57 10.75 -8.18
CA ARG A 11 -3.96 10.01 -9.29
C ARG A 11 -2.80 9.12 -8.83
N THR A 12 -2.01 9.61 -7.87
CA THR A 12 -0.94 8.80 -7.25
C THR A 12 -1.52 7.59 -6.52
N LEU A 13 -2.60 7.79 -5.75
CA LEU A 13 -3.30 6.69 -5.06
C LEU A 13 -3.92 5.68 -6.02
N GLU A 14 -4.51 6.12 -7.13
CA GLU A 14 -5.08 5.23 -8.15
C GLU A 14 -4.01 4.30 -8.75
N ILE A 15 -2.85 4.85 -9.11
CA ILE A 15 -1.74 4.06 -9.65
C ILE A 15 -1.20 3.09 -8.59
N LEU A 16 -1.09 3.54 -7.35
CA LEU A 16 -0.63 2.72 -6.23
C LEU A 16 -1.59 1.55 -5.98
N ASP A 17 -2.89 1.81 -5.95
CA ASP A 17 -3.91 0.78 -5.71
C ASP A 17 -3.86 -0.31 -6.79
N ALA A 18 -3.78 0.09 -8.05
CA ALA A 18 -3.65 -0.84 -9.17
C ALA A 18 -2.36 -1.70 -9.05
N ASN A 19 -1.23 -1.08 -8.68
CA ASN A 19 0.04 -1.77 -8.55
C ASN A 19 0.09 -2.68 -7.32
N ALA A 20 -0.50 -2.27 -6.20
CA ALA A 20 -0.67 -3.09 -5.01
C ALA A 20 -1.56 -4.31 -5.29
N GLY A 21 -2.65 -4.11 -6.05
CA GLY A 21 -3.50 -5.19 -6.51
C GLY A 21 -2.76 -6.23 -7.35
N LEU A 22 -1.88 -5.81 -8.27
CA LEU A 22 -1.03 -6.72 -9.03
C LEU A 22 -0.08 -7.54 -8.14
N SER A 23 0.45 -6.94 -7.08
CA SER A 23 1.26 -7.67 -6.09
C SER A 23 0.43 -8.73 -5.35
N GLY A 24 -0.82 -8.41 -5.00
CA GLY A 24 -1.77 -9.37 -4.45
C GLY A 24 -2.06 -10.54 -5.39
N VAL A 25 -2.31 -10.25 -6.66
CA VAL A 25 -2.53 -11.29 -7.71
C VAL A 25 -1.33 -12.24 -7.83
N LYS A 26 -0.13 -11.71 -7.77
CA LYS A 26 1.09 -12.52 -7.86
C LYS A 26 1.37 -13.36 -6.61
N PHE A 27 0.96 -12.86 -5.45
CA PHE A 27 1.22 -13.49 -4.16
C PHE A 27 0.18 -14.55 -3.81
N LEU A 28 -1.09 -14.28 -4.10
CA LEU A 28 -2.20 -15.15 -3.72
C LEU A 28 -2.43 -16.27 -4.76
N PRO A 29 -2.88 -17.45 -4.31
CA PRO A 29 -3.39 -18.48 -5.21
C PRO A 29 -4.46 -17.93 -6.14
N SER A 30 -4.45 -18.36 -7.41
CA SER A 30 -5.29 -17.81 -8.49
C SER A 30 -6.81 -17.90 -8.26
N GLN A 31 -7.25 -18.84 -7.40
CA GLN A 31 -8.65 -19.02 -7.05
C GLN A 31 -9.16 -18.03 -6.00
N LEU A 32 -8.26 -17.24 -5.38
CA LEU A 32 -8.64 -16.29 -4.35
C LEU A 32 -8.98 -14.92 -4.95
N SER A 33 -10.05 -14.34 -4.45
CA SER A 33 -10.45 -12.96 -4.72
C SER A 33 -10.17 -12.08 -3.51
N PHE A 34 -9.87 -10.81 -3.75
CA PHE A 34 -9.59 -9.85 -2.69
C PHE A 34 -10.09 -8.46 -3.07
N VAL A 35 -10.20 -7.60 -2.06
CA VAL A 35 -10.54 -6.18 -2.20
C VAL A 35 -9.57 -5.34 -1.40
N THR A 36 -9.37 -4.09 -1.80
CA THR A 36 -8.65 -3.09 -1.01
C THR A 36 -9.50 -2.69 0.20
N ALA A 37 -8.96 -2.85 1.40
CA ALA A 37 -9.63 -2.48 2.64
C ALA A 37 -9.20 -1.12 3.19
N GLY A 38 -7.97 -0.70 2.92
CA GLY A 38 -7.47 0.59 3.40
C GLY A 38 -5.99 0.80 3.15
N TYR A 39 -5.55 1.99 3.54
CA TYR A 39 -4.17 2.44 3.42
C TYR A 39 -3.67 2.96 4.76
N ASP A 40 -2.42 2.61 5.10
CA ASP A 40 -1.74 3.05 6.31
C ASP A 40 -0.41 3.71 5.98
N HIS A 41 0.09 4.57 6.86
CA HIS A 41 1.36 5.29 6.68
C HIS A 41 1.47 5.98 5.31
N THR A 42 0.35 6.45 4.80
CA THR A 42 0.28 7.17 3.53
C THR A 42 0.90 8.53 3.66
N GLN A 43 1.98 8.79 2.92
CA GLN A 43 2.70 10.05 3.02
C GLN A 43 3.20 10.53 1.67
N PHE A 44 2.89 11.79 1.36
CA PHE A 44 3.48 12.54 0.26
C PHE A 44 4.78 13.16 0.76
N LEU A 45 5.91 12.72 0.23
CA LEU A 45 7.26 13.10 0.68
C LEU A 45 7.87 14.18 -0.20
N ALA A 46 7.56 14.16 -1.49
CA ALA A 46 8.02 15.17 -2.46
C ALA A 46 7.02 15.29 -3.61
N PRO A 47 6.88 16.47 -4.21
CA PRO A 47 5.97 16.66 -5.34
C PRO A 47 6.44 15.91 -6.59
N LEU A 48 5.49 15.34 -7.32
CA LEU A 48 5.68 14.83 -8.68
C LEU A 48 5.35 15.94 -9.67
N THR A 49 6.32 16.34 -10.47
CA THR A 49 6.22 17.48 -11.37
C THR A 49 6.36 17.07 -12.85
N PRO A 50 5.90 17.89 -13.80
CA PRO A 50 6.13 17.63 -15.22
C PRO A 50 7.61 17.42 -15.52
N GLY A 51 7.93 16.41 -16.33
CA GLY A 51 9.30 16.05 -16.66
C GLY A 51 9.94 15.04 -15.70
N ASP A 52 9.30 14.72 -14.57
CA ASP A 52 9.72 13.60 -13.74
C ASP A 52 9.31 12.27 -14.37
N ILE A 53 10.22 11.31 -14.34
CA ILE A 53 9.94 9.91 -14.68
C ILE A 53 9.67 9.19 -13.37
N SER A 54 8.44 8.76 -13.16
CA SER A 54 8.04 8.07 -11.91
C SER A 54 8.04 6.56 -12.07
N LYS A 55 8.49 5.88 -11.01
CA LYS A 55 8.45 4.43 -10.86
C LYS A 55 7.66 4.08 -9.61
N CYS A 56 6.58 3.30 -9.78
CA CYS A 56 5.87 2.70 -8.66
C CYS A 56 6.38 1.28 -8.43
N THR A 57 6.81 1.00 -7.22
CA THR A 57 7.24 -0.34 -6.80
C THR A 57 6.34 -0.80 -5.66
N SER A 58 5.81 -2.04 -5.79
CA SER A 58 4.96 -2.63 -4.75
C SER A 58 5.36 -4.09 -4.51
N TYR A 59 5.31 -4.51 -3.25
CA TYR A 59 5.54 -5.90 -2.86
C TYR A 59 4.88 -6.22 -1.52
N VAL A 60 4.58 -7.49 -1.29
CA VAL A 60 3.95 -7.97 -0.06
C VAL A 60 4.96 -7.93 1.08
N THR A 61 4.55 -7.39 2.22
CA THR A 61 5.37 -7.27 3.44
C THR A 61 4.83 -8.06 4.62
N GLY A 62 3.63 -8.63 4.51
CA GLY A 62 3.06 -9.47 5.53
C GLY A 62 1.70 -10.01 5.15
N ALA A 63 1.28 -11.06 5.84
CA ALA A 63 -0.04 -11.64 5.68
C ALA A 63 -0.48 -12.33 6.97
N ASP A 64 -1.74 -12.20 7.32
CA ASP A 64 -2.35 -12.82 8.50
C ASP A 64 -3.84 -13.05 8.29
N LYS A 65 -4.33 -14.25 8.64
CA LYS A 65 -5.74 -14.67 8.48
C LYS A 65 -6.23 -14.50 7.04
N LYS A 66 -6.85 -13.38 6.72
CA LYS A 66 -7.37 -13.02 5.40
C LYS A 66 -6.78 -11.73 4.86
N ALA A 67 -5.88 -11.11 5.59
CA ALA A 67 -5.29 -9.83 5.24
C ALA A 67 -3.89 -9.97 4.66
N VAL A 68 -3.62 -9.25 3.59
CA VAL A 68 -2.30 -9.12 2.98
C VAL A 68 -1.90 -7.65 3.02
N GLU A 69 -0.72 -7.37 3.57
CA GLU A 69 -0.14 -6.04 3.55
C GLU A 69 0.81 -5.91 2.36
N VAL A 70 0.61 -4.87 1.57
CA VAL A 70 1.46 -4.52 0.42
C VAL A 70 2.07 -3.15 0.66
N PHE A 71 3.40 -3.09 0.68
CA PHE A 71 4.11 -1.82 0.66
C PHE A 71 4.24 -1.30 -0.76
N SER A 72 4.08 0.00 -0.92
CA SER A 72 4.27 0.67 -2.21
C SER A 72 5.02 1.98 -2.04
N LYS A 73 5.90 2.27 -2.99
CA LYS A 73 6.62 3.53 -3.06
C LYS A 73 6.65 4.07 -4.48
N PHE A 74 6.69 5.41 -4.59
CA PHE A 74 6.97 6.13 -5.81
C PHE A 74 8.33 6.79 -5.73
N GLU A 75 9.19 6.46 -6.66
CA GLU A 75 10.45 7.12 -6.92
C GLU A 75 10.27 8.00 -8.16
N ALA A 76 10.78 9.22 -8.12
CA ALA A 76 10.74 10.15 -9.25
C ALA A 76 12.16 10.56 -9.65
N TYR A 77 12.51 10.32 -10.90
CA TYR A 77 13.75 10.78 -11.49
C TYR A 77 13.54 12.04 -12.32
N ASN A 78 14.22 13.10 -11.95
CA ASN A 78 14.23 14.36 -12.73
C ASN A 78 15.44 14.38 -13.67
N LYS A 79 15.15 14.38 -14.98
CA LYS A 79 16.19 14.31 -16.01
C LYS A 79 17.09 15.56 -16.04
N GLN A 80 16.54 16.73 -15.76
CA GLN A 80 17.30 18.00 -15.79
C GLN A 80 18.25 18.09 -14.60
N MET A 81 17.76 17.73 -13.40
CA MET A 81 18.55 17.74 -12.17
C MET A 81 19.41 16.48 -11.99
N LYS A 82 19.13 15.44 -12.77
CA LYS A 82 19.77 14.09 -12.64
C LYS A 82 19.68 13.51 -11.24
N GLU A 83 18.56 13.78 -10.57
CA GLU A 83 18.29 13.35 -9.20
C GLU A 83 17.10 12.40 -9.13
N THR A 84 17.18 11.43 -8.24
CA THR A 84 16.06 10.56 -7.86
C THR A 84 15.61 10.95 -6.46
N LYS A 85 14.30 11.13 -6.28
CA LYS A 85 13.67 11.43 -4.99
C LYS A 85 12.62 10.38 -4.67
N LEU A 86 12.43 10.09 -3.39
CA LEU A 86 11.27 9.34 -2.91
C LEU A 86 10.10 10.32 -2.79
N ALA A 87 9.06 10.11 -3.60
CA ALA A 87 7.95 11.06 -3.70
C ALA A 87 6.75 10.66 -2.84
N PHE A 88 6.53 9.36 -2.63
CA PHE A 88 5.36 8.87 -1.92
C PHE A 88 5.60 7.46 -1.39
N MET A 89 4.96 7.14 -0.27
CA MET A 89 4.90 5.77 0.24
C MET A 89 3.55 5.47 0.88
N SER A 90 3.17 4.20 0.89
CA SER A 90 1.97 3.74 1.60
C SER A 90 2.02 2.23 1.83
N PHE A 91 1.29 1.77 2.83
CA PHE A 91 0.94 0.36 3.01
C PHE A 91 -0.53 0.17 2.67
N CYS A 92 -0.82 -0.73 1.75
CA CYS A 92 -2.16 -1.12 1.36
C CYS A 92 -2.52 -2.45 2.03
N THR A 93 -3.72 -2.54 2.58
CA THR A 93 -4.26 -3.80 3.08
C THR A 93 -5.27 -4.36 2.08
N LEU A 94 -5.00 -5.56 1.59
CA LEU A 94 -5.91 -6.35 0.78
C LEU A 94 -6.59 -7.38 1.67
N ILE A 95 -7.90 -7.55 1.53
CA ILE A 95 -8.66 -8.58 2.26
C ILE A 95 -9.16 -9.63 1.29
N VAL A 96 -8.82 -10.89 1.55
CA VAL A 96 -9.34 -12.03 0.79
C VAL A 96 -10.82 -12.21 1.11
N THR A 97 -11.65 -12.25 0.08
CA THR A 97 -13.12 -12.34 0.20
C THR A 97 -13.67 -13.74 0.13
N ASN A 98 -12.88 -14.68 -0.38
CA ASN A 98 -13.15 -16.11 -0.45
C ASN A 98 -11.85 -16.89 -0.15
N PRO A 99 -11.85 -18.03 0.52
CA PRO A 99 -12.97 -18.67 1.21
C PRO A 99 -13.37 -17.94 2.50
N LEU A 100 -14.37 -18.46 3.23
CA LEU A 100 -14.82 -17.89 4.52
C LEU A 100 -13.84 -18.15 5.67
N GLU A 101 -13.02 -19.17 5.57
CA GLU A 101 -11.98 -19.57 6.52
C GLU A 101 -10.64 -18.86 6.28
N ASP A 102 -9.73 -18.91 7.26
CA ASP A 102 -8.41 -18.33 7.15
C ASP A 102 -7.59 -18.94 6.00
N VAL A 103 -6.82 -18.09 5.33
CA VAL A 103 -6.04 -18.46 4.14
C VAL A 103 -4.67 -18.99 4.54
N GLN A 104 -4.21 -20.04 3.86
CA GLN A 104 -2.82 -20.47 3.93
C GLN A 104 -2.00 -19.66 2.93
N PHE A 105 -1.20 -18.71 3.44
CA PHE A 105 -0.38 -17.84 2.60
C PHE A 105 0.95 -18.46 2.24
N PRO A 106 1.48 -18.15 1.03
CA PRO A 106 2.86 -18.48 0.69
C PRO A 106 3.84 -17.84 1.68
N LYS A 107 4.99 -18.47 1.87
CA LYS A 107 6.06 -17.91 2.69
C LYS A 107 6.70 -16.71 1.97
N LEU A 108 6.84 -15.59 2.69
CA LEU A 108 7.59 -14.43 2.22
C LEU A 108 9.10 -14.69 2.32
N ILE A 109 9.81 -14.38 1.24
CA ILE A 109 11.28 -14.49 1.16
C ILE A 109 11.81 -13.11 0.78
N PRO A 110 12.12 -12.24 1.76
CA PRO A 110 12.67 -10.92 1.47
C PRO A 110 14.10 -11.05 0.92
N GLU A 111 14.40 -10.31 -0.16
CA GLU A 111 15.67 -10.38 -0.86
C GLU A 111 16.56 -9.15 -0.62
N THR A 112 15.96 -7.98 -0.47
CA THR A 112 16.67 -6.72 -0.24
C THR A 112 16.68 -6.32 1.24
N ALA A 113 17.61 -5.46 1.63
CA ALA A 113 17.65 -4.90 2.99
C ALA A 113 16.36 -4.13 3.34
N GLU A 114 15.76 -3.43 2.37
CA GLU A 114 14.46 -2.77 2.51
C GLU A 114 13.36 -3.78 2.81
N GLU A 115 13.25 -4.83 2.01
CA GLU A 115 12.25 -5.90 2.22
C GLU A 115 12.43 -6.59 3.57
N VAL A 116 13.67 -6.94 3.94
CA VAL A 116 13.99 -7.54 5.24
C VAL A 116 13.50 -6.65 6.39
N TYR A 117 13.78 -5.35 6.33
CA TYR A 117 13.35 -4.39 7.34
C TYR A 117 11.81 -4.33 7.44
N LEU A 118 11.11 -4.22 6.31
CA LEU A 118 9.66 -4.07 6.29
C LEU A 118 8.95 -5.36 6.73
N VAL A 119 9.40 -6.52 6.28
CA VAL A 119 8.85 -7.82 6.70
C VAL A 119 9.07 -8.07 8.18
N LYS A 120 10.27 -7.78 8.71
CA LYS A 120 10.58 -7.92 10.13
C LYS A 120 9.66 -7.10 11.03
N ASN A 121 9.28 -5.89 10.61
CA ASN A 121 8.46 -4.98 11.38
C ASN A 121 6.95 -5.10 11.12
N TYR A 122 6.51 -6.10 10.36
CA TYR A 122 5.10 -6.31 10.01
C TYR A 122 4.20 -6.46 11.25
N GLN A 123 4.60 -7.24 12.24
CA GLN A 123 3.77 -7.51 13.42
C GLN A 123 3.46 -6.23 14.22
N GLU A 124 4.39 -5.31 14.31
CA GLU A 124 4.16 -4.01 14.97
C GLU A 124 3.15 -3.15 14.19
N ARG A 125 3.23 -3.13 12.86
CA ARG A 125 2.25 -2.43 12.03
C ARG A 125 0.86 -3.08 12.12
N LEU A 126 0.80 -4.41 12.12
CA LEU A 126 -0.45 -5.17 12.27
C LEU A 126 -1.14 -4.83 13.60
N LYS A 127 -0.38 -4.76 14.70
CA LYS A 127 -0.90 -4.41 16.02
C LYS A 127 -1.50 -2.99 16.01
N LYS A 128 -0.78 -2.01 15.49
CA LYS A 128 -1.26 -0.61 15.37
C LYS A 128 -2.52 -0.53 14.52
N ARG A 129 -2.55 -1.19 13.36
CA ARG A 129 -3.71 -1.21 12.48
C ARG A 129 -4.95 -1.80 13.17
N ARG A 130 -4.78 -2.87 13.95
CA ARG A 130 -5.88 -3.45 14.72
C ARG A 130 -6.45 -2.49 15.76
N GLN A 131 -5.61 -1.70 16.41
CA GLN A 131 -6.04 -0.63 17.33
C GLN A 131 -6.83 0.45 16.58
N GLU A 132 -6.30 0.94 15.46
CA GLU A 132 -6.98 1.94 14.62
C GLU A 132 -8.33 1.44 14.10
N LEU A 133 -8.45 0.16 13.73
CA LEU A 133 -9.73 -0.42 13.33
C LEU A 133 -10.76 -0.41 14.46
N GLN A 134 -10.37 -0.59 15.71
CA GLN A 134 -11.28 -0.48 16.86
C GLN A 134 -11.70 0.97 17.08
N GLU A 135 -10.76 1.92 17.00
CA GLU A 135 -11.06 3.35 17.07
C GLU A 135 -12.01 3.78 15.95
N ASN A 136 -11.78 3.32 14.73
CA ASN A 136 -12.64 3.60 13.58
C ASN A 136 -14.06 3.06 13.77
N LYS A 137 -14.24 1.90 14.40
CA LYS A 137 -15.57 1.38 14.74
C LYS A 137 -16.34 2.31 15.68
N GLU A 138 -15.65 2.91 16.65
CA GLU A 138 -16.27 3.90 17.53
C GLU A 138 -16.66 5.18 16.78
N ILE A 139 -15.78 5.68 15.91
CA ILE A 139 -16.06 6.83 15.05
C ILE A 139 -17.31 6.57 14.19
N VAL A 140 -17.35 5.42 13.52
CA VAL A 140 -18.46 5.05 12.62
C VAL A 140 -19.82 5.05 13.33
N LYS A 141 -19.88 4.65 14.61
CA LYS A 141 -21.13 4.69 15.40
C LYS A 141 -21.71 6.10 15.57
N HIS A 142 -20.88 7.12 15.44
CA HIS A 142 -21.27 8.54 15.62
C HIS A 142 -21.44 9.26 14.28
N LEU A 143 -21.23 8.57 13.15
CA LEU A 143 -21.44 9.16 11.83
C LEU A 143 -22.90 9.04 11.40
N ASN A 144 -23.45 10.12 10.86
CA ASN A 144 -24.80 10.14 10.31
C ASN A 144 -24.79 9.68 8.85
N ILE A 145 -25.77 8.89 8.49
CA ILE A 145 -26.06 8.52 7.08
C ILE A 145 -27.32 9.30 6.70
N GLU A 146 -27.18 10.24 5.77
CA GLU A 146 -28.29 11.04 5.23
C GLU A 146 -28.81 10.47 3.91
#